data_930ab9ff20265db8b24e778c43d0f2c7
#
_entry.id   930ab9ff20265db8b24e778c43d0f2c7
#
_cell.length_a   1.000
_cell.length_b   1.000
_cell.length_c   1.000
_cell.angle_alpha   90.00
_cell.angle_beta   90.00
_cell.angle_gamma   90.00
#
_symmetry.space_group_name_H-M   'P 1'
#
loop_
_entity.id
_entity.type
_entity.pdbx_description
1 polymer ?
#
loop_
_entity_poly.entity_id
_entity_poly.type
_entity_poly.pdbx_seq_one_letter_code
_entity_poly.pdbx_strand_id
1 'polypeptide(L)'
;MIGEETEMHLHEAVVSEHESCVSNHGYFKNHHEAYGVIKEEMEEVLDASESFAGRAMQNLDSLWLKIKEDDMDNEVGEHIMPIYDTANELARECIQVMAVCKKWIRLINKECEEVE
;
A
#
# COMPACT_ATOMS: atom_id res chain seq x y z
N MET A 1 3.74 -4.37 -16.45
CA MET A 1 2.98 -3.13 -16.55
C MET A 1 1.52 -3.40 -16.24
N ILE A 2 0.88 -2.50 -15.49
CA ILE A 2 -0.51 -2.64 -15.09
C ILE A 2 -1.42 -2.15 -16.23
N GLY A 3 -2.47 -2.93 -16.57
CA GLY A 3 -3.43 -2.54 -17.59
C GLY A 3 -4.42 -1.49 -17.09
N GLU A 4 -5.15 -0.87 -18.02
CA GLU A 4 -6.10 0.21 -17.71
C GLU A 4 -7.22 -0.22 -16.75
N GLU A 5 -7.72 -1.43 -16.90
CA GLU A 5 -8.78 -1.97 -16.04
C GLU A 5 -8.28 -2.10 -14.58
N THR A 6 -7.05 -2.58 -14.41
CA THR A 6 -6.44 -2.70 -13.08
C THR A 6 -6.19 -1.33 -12.48
N GLU A 7 -5.75 -0.34 -13.26
CA GLU A 7 -5.61 1.05 -12.80
C GLU A 7 -6.94 1.62 -12.33
N MET A 8 -8.02 1.33 -13.04
CA MET A 8 -9.35 1.78 -12.65
C MET A 8 -9.79 1.15 -11.33
N HIS A 9 -9.54 -0.15 -11.14
CA HIS A 9 -9.87 -0.84 -9.89
C HIS A 9 -9.01 -0.32 -8.73
N LEU A 10 -7.75 0.01 -8.98
CA LEU A 10 -6.90 0.63 -7.97
C LEU A 10 -7.45 1.98 -7.55
N HIS A 11 -7.85 2.81 -8.52
CA HIS A 11 -8.48 4.10 -8.24
C HIS A 11 -9.75 3.95 -7.42
N GLU A 12 -10.60 2.99 -7.77
CA GLU A 12 -11.83 2.70 -7.03
C GLU A 12 -11.53 2.25 -5.60
N ALA A 13 -10.48 1.46 -5.40
CA ALA A 13 -10.04 1.04 -4.07
C ALA A 13 -9.59 2.24 -3.22
N VAL A 14 -8.87 3.18 -3.81
CA VAL A 14 -8.45 4.42 -3.14
C VAL A 14 -9.66 5.27 -2.77
N VAL A 15 -10.61 5.43 -3.68
CA VAL A 15 -11.84 6.19 -3.41
C VAL A 15 -12.62 5.55 -2.27
N SER A 16 -12.77 4.23 -2.29
CA SER A 16 -13.48 3.48 -1.24
C SER A 16 -12.81 3.66 0.13
N GLU A 17 -11.47 3.56 0.18
CA GLU A 17 -10.71 3.75 1.43
C GLU A 17 -10.81 5.19 1.93
N HIS A 18 -10.76 6.16 1.02
CA HIS A 18 -10.94 7.57 1.36
C HIS A 18 -12.32 7.82 2.01
N GLU A 19 -13.37 7.28 1.41
CA GLU A 19 -14.72 7.40 1.94
C GLU A 19 -14.84 6.78 3.33
N SER A 20 -14.23 5.61 3.54
CA SER A 20 -14.21 4.93 4.82
C SER A 20 -13.47 5.76 5.88
N CYS A 21 -12.30 6.31 5.55
CA CYS A 21 -11.55 7.17 6.46
C CYS A 21 -12.33 8.41 6.87
N VAL A 22 -12.99 9.07 5.91
CA VAL A 22 -13.81 10.26 6.18
C VAL A 22 -15.02 9.91 7.03
N SER A 23 -15.67 8.79 6.74
CA SER A 23 -16.84 8.33 7.50
C SER A 23 -16.49 8.01 8.95
N ASN A 24 -15.31 7.40 9.20
CA ASN A 24 -14.90 6.98 10.54
C ASN A 24 -14.22 8.09 11.35
N HIS A 25 -13.47 8.97 10.70
CA HIS A 25 -12.61 9.95 11.38
C HIS A 25 -12.88 11.41 10.99
N GLY A 26 -13.74 11.65 10.01
CA GLY A 26 -14.01 12.99 9.49
C GLY A 26 -12.87 13.54 8.64
N TYR A 27 -12.97 14.79 8.26
CA TYR A 27 -11.96 15.50 7.47
C TYR A 27 -10.87 16.09 8.38
N PHE A 28 -9.70 16.36 7.79
CA PHE A 28 -8.64 17.04 8.52
C PHE A 28 -9.03 18.47 8.88
N LYS A 29 -8.71 18.88 10.10
CA LYS A 29 -8.98 20.23 10.59
C LYS A 29 -7.88 21.21 10.21
N ASN A 30 -6.64 20.72 10.09
CA ASN A 30 -5.47 21.55 9.77
C ASN A 30 -4.35 20.68 9.20
N HIS A 31 -3.30 21.36 8.73
CA HIS A 31 -2.15 20.67 8.13
C HIS A 31 -1.30 19.90 9.12
N HIS A 32 -1.28 20.29 10.39
CA HIS A 32 -0.56 19.56 11.42
C HIS A 32 -1.17 18.17 11.65
N GLU A 33 -2.49 18.10 11.70
CA GLU A 33 -3.22 16.84 11.83
C GLU A 33 -2.97 15.95 10.63
N ALA A 34 -3.06 16.51 9.41
CA ALA A 34 -2.83 15.77 8.17
C ALA A 34 -1.41 15.22 8.10
N TYR A 35 -0.42 16.04 8.45
CA TYR A 35 0.99 15.61 8.46
C TYR A 35 1.21 14.45 9.42
N GLY A 36 0.67 14.54 10.64
CA GLY A 36 0.82 13.48 11.64
C GLY A 36 0.27 12.14 11.15
N VAL A 37 -0.90 12.16 10.52
CA VAL A 37 -1.54 10.95 9.99
C VAL A 37 -0.73 10.39 8.82
N ILE A 38 -0.32 11.23 7.86
CA ILE A 38 0.42 10.73 6.70
C ILE A 38 1.79 10.19 7.11
N LYS A 39 2.40 10.78 8.13
CA LYS A 39 3.68 10.29 8.65
C LYS A 39 3.55 8.87 9.20
N GLU A 40 2.49 8.60 9.98
CA GLU A 40 2.23 7.25 10.50
C GLU A 40 2.01 6.26 9.37
N GLU A 41 1.22 6.63 8.37
CA GLU A 41 0.96 5.75 7.22
C GLU A 41 2.24 5.50 6.40
N MET A 42 3.10 6.51 6.26
CA MET A 42 4.38 6.34 5.57
C MET A 42 5.31 5.40 6.34
N GLU A 43 5.32 5.47 7.67
CA GLU A 43 6.10 4.55 8.49
C GLU A 43 5.62 3.11 8.30
N GLU A 44 4.31 2.88 8.20
CA GLU A 44 3.74 1.57 7.92
C GLU A 44 4.12 1.06 6.52
N VAL A 45 4.15 1.94 5.52
CA VAL A 45 4.62 1.59 4.18
C VAL A 45 6.10 1.19 4.20
N LEU A 46 6.93 1.93 4.92
CA LEU A 46 8.35 1.62 5.03
C LEU A 46 8.57 0.25 5.69
N ASP A 47 7.85 -0.04 6.77
CA ASP A 47 7.94 -1.33 7.44
C ASP A 47 7.50 -2.47 6.53
N ALA A 48 6.38 -2.30 5.82
CA ALA A 48 5.89 -3.30 4.87
C ALA A 48 6.86 -3.48 3.70
N SER A 49 7.49 -2.41 3.23
CA SER A 49 8.49 -2.44 2.16
C SER A 49 9.73 -3.22 2.58
N GLU A 50 10.22 -3.01 3.80
CA GLU A 50 11.36 -3.75 4.33
C GLU A 50 11.04 -5.24 4.48
N SER A 51 9.86 -5.55 4.98
CA SER A 51 9.38 -6.92 5.12
C SER A 51 9.28 -7.60 3.75
N PHE A 52 8.71 -6.90 2.76
CA PHE A 52 8.61 -7.42 1.39
C PHE A 52 10.00 -7.67 0.79
N ALA A 53 10.89 -6.69 0.86
CA ALA A 53 12.22 -6.80 0.28
C ALA A 53 13.03 -7.95 0.90
N GLY A 54 13.00 -8.08 2.24
CA GLY A 54 13.75 -9.12 2.94
C GLY A 54 13.18 -10.51 2.71
N ARG A 55 11.90 -10.71 3.02
CA ARG A 55 11.25 -12.02 2.93
C ARG A 55 11.10 -12.51 1.49
N ALA A 56 10.71 -11.62 0.58
CA ALA A 56 10.53 -11.99 -0.82
C ALA A 56 11.84 -12.45 -1.44
N MET A 57 12.93 -11.74 -1.19
CA MET A 57 14.23 -12.10 -1.73
C MET A 57 14.75 -13.41 -1.14
N GLN A 58 14.60 -13.63 0.17
CA GLN A 58 14.99 -14.90 0.80
C GLN A 58 14.23 -16.08 0.20
N ASN A 59 12.92 -15.94 0.02
CA ASN A 59 12.12 -17.01 -0.56
C ASN A 59 12.44 -17.24 -2.03
N LEU A 60 12.72 -16.17 -2.78
CA LEU A 60 13.10 -16.28 -4.17
C LEU A 60 14.47 -16.98 -4.32
N ASP A 61 15.43 -16.63 -3.46
CA ASP A 61 16.75 -17.27 -3.46
C ASP A 61 16.65 -18.77 -3.14
N SER A 62 15.82 -19.12 -2.14
CA SER A 62 15.58 -20.52 -1.78
C SER A 62 14.93 -21.29 -2.93
N LEU A 63 13.98 -20.67 -3.61
CA LEU A 63 13.31 -21.26 -4.78
C LEU A 63 14.31 -21.49 -5.91
N TRP A 64 15.23 -20.53 -6.15
CA TRP A 64 16.26 -20.66 -7.17
C TRP A 64 17.19 -21.87 -6.92
N LEU A 65 17.55 -22.11 -5.65
CA LEU A 65 18.35 -23.29 -5.29
C LEU A 65 17.61 -24.59 -5.62
N LYS A 66 16.29 -24.65 -5.36
CA LYS A 66 15.47 -25.81 -5.72
C LYS A 66 15.40 -26.03 -7.23
N ILE A 67 15.26 -24.95 -7.99
CA ILE A 67 15.23 -25.00 -9.46
C ILE A 67 16.56 -25.55 -9.98
N LYS A 68 17.67 -25.07 -9.48
CA LYS A 68 19.01 -25.50 -9.89
C LYS A 68 19.27 -26.98 -9.58
N GLU A 69 18.72 -27.48 -8.48
CA GLU A 69 18.85 -28.87 -8.05
C GLU A 69 17.79 -29.78 -8.68
N ASP A 70 16.91 -29.21 -9.49
CA ASP A 70 15.77 -29.90 -10.10
C ASP A 70 14.86 -30.57 -9.05
N ASP A 71 14.75 -29.91 -7.89
CA ASP A 71 13.96 -30.37 -6.75
C ASP A 71 12.68 -29.55 -6.65
N MET A 72 11.79 -29.72 -7.64
CA MET A 72 10.51 -29.00 -7.73
C MET A 72 9.43 -29.84 -7.06
N ASP A 73 9.44 -29.85 -5.76
CA ASP A 73 8.47 -30.58 -4.93
C ASP A 73 7.29 -29.70 -4.51
N ASN A 74 6.50 -30.19 -3.55
CA ASN A 74 5.32 -29.48 -3.03
C ASN A 74 5.67 -28.21 -2.24
N GLU A 75 6.93 -27.99 -1.90
CA GLU A 75 7.38 -26.82 -1.14
C GLU A 75 7.51 -25.55 -1.97
N VAL A 76 7.39 -25.64 -3.31
CA VAL A 76 7.45 -24.48 -4.19
C VAL A 76 6.42 -23.44 -3.79
N GLY A 77 5.19 -23.85 -3.49
CA GLY A 77 4.14 -22.97 -3.02
C GLY A 77 4.47 -22.26 -1.72
N GLU A 78 5.21 -22.94 -0.81
CA GLU A 78 5.63 -22.36 0.47
C GLU A 78 6.62 -21.21 0.30
N HIS A 79 7.37 -21.17 -0.83
CA HIS A 79 8.27 -20.08 -1.15
C HIS A 79 7.60 -18.95 -1.91
N ILE A 80 6.56 -19.27 -2.69
CA ILE A 80 5.82 -18.26 -3.49
C ILE A 80 4.82 -17.50 -2.63
N MET A 81 4.10 -18.19 -1.75
CA MET A 81 3.05 -17.55 -0.94
C MET A 81 3.54 -16.40 -0.06
N PRO A 82 4.71 -16.49 0.62
CA PRO A 82 5.20 -15.33 1.37
C PRO A 82 5.52 -14.13 0.48
N ILE A 83 5.93 -14.34 -0.76
CA ILE A 83 6.15 -13.25 -1.73
C ILE A 83 4.81 -12.57 -2.03
N TYR A 84 3.79 -13.36 -2.32
CA TYR A 84 2.44 -12.85 -2.58
C TYR A 84 1.89 -12.08 -1.38
N ASP A 85 1.97 -12.68 -0.18
CA ASP A 85 1.38 -12.09 1.03
C ASP A 85 2.05 -10.78 1.42
N THR A 86 3.38 -10.70 1.35
CA THR A 86 4.09 -9.46 1.68
C THR A 86 3.86 -8.37 0.64
N ALA A 87 3.74 -8.74 -0.64
CA ALA A 87 3.38 -7.80 -1.70
C ALA A 87 1.96 -7.26 -1.49
N ASN A 88 1.03 -8.12 -1.11
CA ASN A 88 -0.35 -7.72 -0.82
C ASN A 88 -0.42 -6.75 0.35
N GLU A 89 0.32 -7.01 1.43
CA GLU A 89 0.39 -6.12 2.57
C GLU A 89 0.94 -4.74 2.19
N LEU A 90 2.03 -4.71 1.42
CA LEU A 90 2.61 -3.46 0.93
C LEU A 90 1.63 -2.69 0.06
N ALA A 91 0.91 -3.37 -0.83
CA ALA A 91 -0.10 -2.73 -1.68
C ALA A 91 -1.22 -2.10 -0.85
N ARG A 92 -1.68 -2.78 0.19
CA ARG A 92 -2.72 -2.26 1.08
C ARG A 92 -2.27 -1.00 1.81
N GLU A 93 -1.05 -1.00 2.32
CA GLU A 93 -0.49 0.18 2.98
C GLU A 93 -0.34 1.36 2.02
N CYS A 94 0.05 1.11 0.78
CA CYS A 94 0.12 2.15 -0.25
C CYS A 94 -1.25 2.75 -0.56
N ILE A 95 -2.30 1.93 -0.59
CA ILE A 95 -3.68 2.42 -0.79
C ILE A 95 -4.08 3.37 0.34
N GLN A 96 -3.72 3.06 1.59
CA GLN A 96 -4.00 3.92 2.72
C GLN A 96 -3.28 5.28 2.62
N VAL A 97 -2.03 5.29 2.20
CA VAL A 97 -1.30 6.54 1.96
C VAL A 97 -1.99 7.38 0.89
N MET A 98 -2.40 6.75 -0.21
CA MET A 98 -3.10 7.44 -1.29
C MET A 98 -4.42 8.04 -0.82
N ALA A 99 -5.18 7.32 0.01
CA ALA A 99 -6.43 7.81 0.58
C ALA A 99 -6.21 9.00 1.51
N VAL A 100 -5.16 8.97 2.33
CA VAL A 100 -4.80 10.09 3.21
C VAL A 100 -4.38 11.31 2.39
N CYS A 101 -3.61 11.12 1.34
CA CYS A 101 -3.23 12.20 0.41
C CYS A 101 -4.47 12.86 -0.18
N LYS A 102 -5.45 12.06 -0.62
CA LYS A 102 -6.70 12.56 -1.18
C LYS A 102 -7.47 13.40 -0.16
N LYS A 103 -7.53 12.93 1.09
CA LYS A 103 -8.16 13.65 2.19
C LYS A 103 -7.46 14.99 2.48
N TRP A 104 -6.12 15.01 2.41
CA TRP A 104 -5.34 16.24 2.60
C TRP A 104 -5.52 17.22 1.44
N ILE A 105 -5.53 16.74 0.20
CA ILE A 105 -5.79 17.57 -0.98
C ILE A 105 -7.13 18.27 -0.85
N ARG A 106 -8.13 17.60 -0.31
CA ARG A 106 -9.43 18.23 -0.06
C ARG A 106 -9.33 19.42 0.91
N LEU A 107 -8.54 19.33 1.96
CA LEU A 107 -8.30 20.42 2.88
C LEU A 107 -7.66 21.61 2.16
N ILE A 108 -6.66 21.36 1.32
CA ILE A 108 -6.00 22.39 0.51
C ILE A 108 -7.00 23.08 -0.39
N ASN A 109 -7.83 22.34 -1.09
CA ASN A 109 -8.82 22.88 -2.01
C ASN A 109 -9.86 23.72 -1.26
N LYS A 110 -10.29 23.29 -0.09
CA LYS A 110 -11.24 24.03 0.74
C LYS A 110 -10.64 25.37 1.18
N GLU A 111 -9.37 25.41 1.58
CA GLU A 111 -8.70 26.66 1.96
C GLU A 111 -8.59 27.62 0.78
N CYS A 112 -8.33 27.12 -0.42
CA CYS A 112 -8.32 27.95 -1.63
C CYS A 112 -9.70 28.57 -1.90
N GLU A 113 -10.76 27.82 -1.70
CA GLU A 113 -12.14 28.33 -1.87
C GLU A 113 -12.47 29.44 -0.86
N GLU A 114 -12.02 29.30 0.38
CA GLU A 114 -12.26 30.28 1.43
C GLU A 114 -11.51 31.59 1.23
N VAL A 115 -10.39 31.58 0.50
CA VAL A 115 -9.59 32.77 0.22
C VAL A 115 -10.24 33.65 -0.88
N GLU A 116 -11.03 33.06 -1.73
CA GLU A 116 -11.77 33.80 -2.76
C GLU A 116 -13.00 34.49 -2.15
#